data_81d26c839723c65402f42fea332f4917
#
_entry.id   81d26c839723c65402f42fea332f4917
#
_cell.length_a   1.000
_cell.length_b   1.000
_cell.length_c   1.000
_cell.angle_alpha   90.00
_cell.angle_beta   90.00
_cell.angle_gamma   90.00
#
_symmetry.space_group_name_H-M   'P 1'
#
loop_
_entity.id
_entity.type
_entity.pdbx_description
1 polymer ?
#
loop_
_entity_poly.entity_id
_entity_poly.type
_entity_poly.pdbx_seq_one_letter_code
_entity_poly.pdbx_strand_id
1 'polypeptide(L)'
;VTENPLFLPSPLRYGPVSIAQMVNNGHRYDASAYNIEAMNALRKVKRNKHGFVYLLGDDGLIDNAYYPGRYKRIYNENGTGEPFYLPSQLEEIYPKPAKYISPLTAVSLQNDRIKANTLLLSRSGTIGKCTISSKTTIDKLFSDDVIRVSFKDNTDLGYVYAFLNTETGLLILQSNNYGAVIDHIEPEHLANVPIPNAPKELKEAIHNLIVESYDLRDKSNDLIDEAQELLYKELQLPDISTIKGENYAENKGFQNYVVKASQLNGRLDGSYHIPEVEEVIKVISKNAAVVTTLGDPRIASEIILPGRFKRIYVDKEHGVPFFGGKQLLSLN
;
A
#
# COMPACT_ATOMS: atom_id res chain seq x y z
N VAL A 1 -25.40 36.46 -11.39
CA VAL A 1 -24.81 35.31 -10.69
C VAL A 1 -25.85 34.20 -10.77
N THR A 2 -25.76 33.34 -11.78
CA THR A 2 -26.63 32.16 -11.90
C THR A 2 -26.13 31.10 -10.93
N GLU A 3 -26.89 30.84 -9.86
CA GLU A 3 -26.67 29.75 -8.98
C GLU A 3 -26.67 28.42 -9.80
N ASN A 4 -25.60 27.69 -9.67
CA ASN A 4 -25.44 26.42 -10.39
C ASN A 4 -26.35 25.37 -9.70
N PRO A 5 -27.44 24.91 -10.31
CA PRO A 5 -28.43 24.06 -9.64
C PRO A 5 -27.94 22.64 -9.33
N LEU A 6 -26.67 22.31 -9.60
CA LEU A 6 -26.06 21.01 -9.39
C LEU A 6 -25.26 20.87 -8.09
N PHE A 7 -25.16 21.92 -7.29
CA PHE A 7 -24.54 21.87 -5.96
C PHE A 7 -25.64 21.90 -4.88
N LEU A 8 -26.38 20.83 -4.74
CA LEU A 8 -27.06 20.58 -3.47
C LEU A 8 -25.99 20.12 -2.47
N PRO A 9 -25.74 20.89 -1.40
CA PRO A 9 -24.86 20.41 -0.33
C PRO A 9 -25.41 19.08 0.15
N SER A 10 -24.55 18.08 0.31
CA SER A 10 -24.93 16.82 0.92
C SER A 10 -25.69 17.10 2.21
N PRO A 11 -26.88 16.50 2.46
CA PRO A 11 -27.65 16.79 3.64
C PRO A 11 -26.79 16.55 4.88
N LEU A 12 -26.77 17.50 5.82
CA LEU A 12 -26.03 17.38 7.06
C LEU A 12 -26.47 16.08 7.76
N ARG A 13 -25.56 15.13 7.92
CA ARG A 13 -25.83 13.87 8.61
C ARG A 13 -25.64 14.11 10.10
N TYR A 14 -26.70 13.95 10.88
CA TYR A 14 -26.68 14.06 12.33
C TYR A 14 -27.47 12.91 12.96
N GLY A 15 -27.11 12.57 14.18
CA GLY A 15 -27.83 11.56 14.95
C GLY A 15 -27.67 11.80 16.45
N PRO A 16 -28.67 11.41 17.28
CA PRO A 16 -28.55 11.54 18.72
C PRO A 16 -27.58 10.50 19.29
N VAL A 17 -26.75 10.94 20.22
CA VAL A 17 -25.89 10.08 21.04
C VAL A 17 -26.33 10.21 22.48
N SER A 18 -26.67 9.10 23.14
CA SER A 18 -27.09 9.10 24.55
C SER A 18 -25.85 9.21 25.47
N ILE A 19 -26.07 9.77 26.66
CA ILE A 19 -25.04 9.84 27.72
C ILE A 19 -24.51 8.43 28.05
N ALA A 20 -25.40 7.42 28.09
CA ALA A 20 -24.99 6.04 28.34
C ALA A 20 -24.04 5.52 27.26
N GLN A 21 -24.22 5.88 25.97
CA GLN A 21 -23.29 5.55 24.91
C GLN A 21 -21.92 6.24 25.09
N MET A 22 -21.92 7.50 25.52
CA MET A 22 -20.71 8.25 25.81
C MET A 22 -19.93 7.63 26.97
N VAL A 23 -20.58 7.28 28.04
CA VAL A 23 -19.97 6.62 29.23
C VAL A 23 -19.41 5.25 28.84
N ASN A 24 -20.18 4.43 28.10
CA ASN A 24 -19.74 3.10 27.67
C ASN A 24 -18.59 3.15 26.63
N ASN A 25 -18.41 4.28 25.95
CA ASN A 25 -17.32 4.50 24.98
C ASN A 25 -16.15 5.29 25.60
N GLY A 26 -15.89 5.14 26.89
CA GLY A 26 -14.77 5.74 27.59
C GLY A 26 -14.82 7.27 27.67
N HIS A 27 -16.02 7.84 27.77
CA HIS A 27 -16.28 9.29 27.88
C HIS A 27 -15.77 10.10 26.67
N ARG A 28 -15.79 9.49 25.50
CA ARG A 28 -15.44 10.20 24.26
C ARG A 28 -16.55 11.18 23.86
N TYR A 29 -16.16 12.41 23.48
CA TYR A 29 -17.06 13.49 23.05
C TYR A 29 -16.81 13.94 21.60
N ASP A 30 -15.88 13.33 20.91
CA ASP A 30 -15.59 13.60 19.51
C ASP A 30 -16.60 12.94 18.57
N ALA A 31 -17.08 13.67 17.58
CA ALA A 31 -18.12 13.19 16.66
C ALA A 31 -17.67 11.98 15.84
N SER A 32 -16.37 11.83 15.56
CA SER A 32 -15.80 10.70 14.82
C SER A 32 -16.05 9.35 15.53
N ALA A 33 -16.06 9.33 16.87
CA ALA A 33 -16.37 8.14 17.66
C ALA A 33 -17.81 7.65 17.51
N TYR A 34 -18.70 8.49 16.99
CA TYR A 34 -20.14 8.24 16.86
C TYR A 34 -20.60 8.29 15.41
N ASN A 35 -19.74 7.94 14.47
CA ASN A 35 -20.10 7.82 13.06
C ASN A 35 -21.30 6.88 12.90
N ILE A 36 -22.41 7.41 12.35
CA ILE A 36 -23.68 6.70 12.21
C ILE A 36 -23.53 5.45 11.32
N GLU A 37 -22.72 5.53 10.28
CA GLU A 37 -22.47 4.43 9.35
C GLU A 37 -21.72 3.29 10.07
N ALA A 38 -20.69 3.62 10.86
CA ALA A 38 -19.97 2.66 11.68
C ALA A 38 -20.85 2.03 12.76
N MET A 39 -21.71 2.82 13.41
CA MET A 39 -22.69 2.29 14.38
C MET A 39 -23.69 1.33 13.73
N ASN A 40 -24.13 1.61 12.51
CA ASN A 40 -25.00 0.72 11.73
C ASN A 40 -24.27 -0.56 11.32
N ALA A 41 -23.01 -0.43 10.89
CA ALA A 41 -22.14 -1.56 10.58
C ALA A 41 -21.96 -2.50 11.79
N LEU A 42 -21.66 -1.94 12.97
CA LEU A 42 -21.57 -2.67 14.23
C LEU A 42 -22.89 -3.41 14.58
N ARG A 43 -24.04 -2.74 14.45
CA ARG A 43 -25.35 -3.38 14.69
C ARG A 43 -25.60 -4.51 13.72
N LYS A 44 -25.25 -4.35 12.44
CA LYS A 44 -25.41 -5.37 11.40
C LYS A 44 -24.60 -6.62 11.74
N VAL A 45 -23.34 -6.45 12.12
CA VAL A 45 -22.46 -7.58 12.50
C VAL A 45 -22.98 -8.27 13.75
N LYS A 46 -23.34 -7.52 14.81
CA LYS A 46 -23.85 -8.09 16.08
C LYS A 46 -25.20 -8.82 15.92
N ARG A 47 -25.97 -8.51 14.88
CA ARG A 47 -27.24 -9.20 14.55
C ARG A 47 -27.08 -10.33 13.54
N ASN A 48 -25.84 -10.72 13.21
CA ASN A 48 -25.62 -11.85 12.32
C ASN A 48 -26.28 -13.12 12.85
N LYS A 49 -26.90 -13.90 11.96
CA LYS A 49 -27.65 -15.13 12.32
C LYS A 49 -26.78 -16.21 12.99
N HIS A 50 -25.47 -16.20 12.73
CA HIS A 50 -24.49 -17.11 13.34
C HIS A 50 -23.76 -16.46 14.53
N GLY A 51 -24.20 -15.29 14.99
CA GLY A 51 -23.52 -14.53 16.03
C GLY A 51 -22.26 -13.81 15.52
N PHE A 52 -21.44 -13.39 16.46
CA PHE A 52 -20.17 -12.71 16.18
C PHE A 52 -19.15 -13.09 17.25
N VAL A 53 -17.89 -12.83 16.97
CA VAL A 53 -16.77 -12.98 17.89
C VAL A 53 -15.90 -11.72 17.80
N TYR A 54 -15.32 -11.28 18.90
CA TYR A 54 -14.36 -10.17 18.85
C TYR A 54 -13.00 -10.63 18.37
N LEU A 55 -12.23 -9.73 17.75
CA LEU A 55 -10.88 -10.05 17.31
C LEU A 55 -9.96 -10.36 18.49
N LEU A 56 -9.95 -9.52 19.53
CA LEU A 56 -9.11 -9.68 20.72
C LEU A 56 -9.97 -9.90 21.96
N GLY A 57 -9.48 -10.67 22.92
CA GLY A 57 -10.14 -11.05 24.17
C GLY A 57 -9.97 -12.53 24.46
N ASP A 58 -10.48 -13.01 25.60
CA ASP A 58 -10.32 -14.40 26.05
C ASP A 58 -10.88 -15.39 25.01
N ASP A 59 -12.07 -15.13 24.49
CA ASP A 59 -12.71 -15.88 23.40
C ASP A 59 -12.44 -15.29 22.01
N GLY A 60 -11.49 -14.35 21.91
CA GLY A 60 -11.13 -13.71 20.64
C GLY A 60 -10.35 -14.62 19.68
N LEU A 61 -10.31 -14.23 18.41
CA LEU A 61 -9.64 -14.98 17.34
C LEU A 61 -8.12 -14.80 17.36
N ILE A 62 -7.63 -13.66 17.88
CA ILE A 62 -6.23 -13.28 17.86
C ILE A 62 -5.47 -13.99 18.99
N ASP A 63 -4.32 -14.56 18.64
CA ASP A 63 -3.31 -15.05 19.58
C ASP A 63 -2.44 -13.90 20.10
N ASN A 64 -1.92 -13.08 19.17
CA ASN A 64 -1.08 -11.92 19.52
C ASN A 64 -1.27 -10.78 18.52
N ALA A 65 -1.23 -9.55 19.02
CA ALA A 65 -1.22 -8.34 18.21
C ALA A 65 -0.21 -7.36 18.80
N TYR A 66 0.74 -6.90 18.00
CA TYR A 66 1.80 -6.00 18.44
C TYR A 66 2.37 -5.17 17.29
N TYR A 67 3.09 -4.14 17.62
CA TYR A 67 4.03 -3.46 16.72
C TYR A 67 5.37 -3.28 17.44
N PRO A 68 6.51 -3.25 16.69
CA PRO A 68 7.83 -3.09 17.31
C PRO A 68 7.96 -1.72 17.96
N GLY A 69 8.78 -1.66 19.02
CA GLY A 69 9.09 -0.40 19.68
C GLY A 69 9.80 0.59 18.76
N ARG A 70 9.60 1.88 19.00
CA ARG A 70 10.32 2.93 18.28
C ARG A 70 11.78 2.98 18.71
N TYR A 71 12.65 3.09 17.71
CA TYR A 71 14.10 3.28 17.91
C TYR A 71 14.64 4.29 16.90
N LYS A 72 15.82 4.84 17.19
CA LYS A 72 16.52 5.75 16.28
C LYS A 72 17.04 4.95 15.08
N ARG A 73 16.52 5.23 13.89
CA ARG A 73 16.94 4.62 12.63
C ARG A 73 17.96 5.50 11.93
N ILE A 74 19.01 4.87 11.44
CA ILE A 74 19.99 5.50 10.56
C ILE A 74 19.72 4.96 9.17
N TYR A 75 19.41 5.84 8.24
CA TYR A 75 19.11 5.47 6.86
C TYR A 75 20.31 5.67 5.95
N ASN A 76 20.48 4.78 4.99
CA ASN A 76 21.42 4.93 3.89
C ASN A 76 20.69 5.47 2.66
N GLU A 77 21.23 6.53 2.06
CA GLU A 77 20.68 7.14 0.84
C GLU A 77 21.08 6.38 -0.43
N ASN A 78 22.13 5.57 -0.37
CA ASN A 78 22.73 4.89 -1.52
C ASN A 78 22.05 3.54 -1.86
N GLY A 79 20.88 3.24 -1.30
CA GLY A 79 20.19 1.97 -1.56
C GLY A 79 20.87 0.73 -0.97
N THR A 80 21.87 0.94 -0.09
CA THR A 80 22.58 -0.15 0.62
C THR A 80 22.07 -0.29 2.04
N GLY A 81 22.04 -1.51 2.58
CA GLY A 81 21.52 -1.81 3.91
C GLY A 81 20.28 -2.67 3.87
N GLU A 82 19.59 -2.78 5.01
CA GLU A 82 18.36 -3.56 5.11
C GLU A 82 17.16 -2.81 4.51
N PRO A 83 16.46 -3.39 3.53
CA PRO A 83 15.24 -2.79 2.95
C PRO A 83 14.17 -2.56 4.01
N PHE A 84 13.59 -1.36 4.04
CA PHE A 84 12.61 -0.95 5.03
C PHE A 84 11.34 -0.43 4.38
N TYR A 85 10.21 -0.96 4.83
CA TYR A 85 8.89 -0.73 4.26
C TYR A 85 8.00 0.08 5.22
N LEU A 86 7.16 0.93 4.66
CA LEU A 86 6.19 1.76 5.37
C LEU A 86 4.75 1.25 5.15
N PRO A 87 3.76 1.73 5.92
CA PRO A 87 2.36 1.33 5.73
C PRO A 87 1.82 1.56 4.30
N SER A 88 2.36 2.54 3.56
CA SER A 88 1.97 2.80 2.18
C SER A 88 2.24 1.64 1.21
N GLN A 89 3.22 0.78 1.52
CA GLN A 89 3.54 -0.40 0.72
C GLN A 89 2.67 -1.63 1.02
N LEU A 90 1.79 -1.59 2.03
CA LEU A 90 0.96 -2.76 2.39
C LEU A 90 0.02 -3.21 1.27
N GLU A 91 -0.48 -2.28 0.46
CA GLU A 91 -1.41 -2.57 -0.64
C GLU A 91 -0.71 -2.79 -1.98
N GLU A 92 0.59 -2.57 -2.06
CA GLU A 92 1.34 -2.81 -3.29
C GLU A 92 1.46 -4.31 -3.56
N ILE A 93 1.15 -4.73 -4.78
CA ILE A 93 1.29 -6.14 -5.21
C ILE A 93 2.75 -6.55 -5.18
N TYR A 94 3.64 -5.64 -5.56
CA TYR A 94 5.09 -5.82 -5.51
C TYR A 94 5.73 -4.66 -4.76
N PRO A 95 5.73 -4.70 -3.40
CA PRO A 95 6.21 -3.60 -2.59
C PRO A 95 7.70 -3.34 -2.81
N LYS A 96 8.03 -2.09 -3.12
CA LYS A 96 9.41 -1.63 -3.19
C LYS A 96 9.79 -0.96 -1.86
N PRO A 97 11.02 -1.15 -1.36
CA PRO A 97 11.43 -0.54 -0.10
C PRO A 97 11.41 0.98 -0.19
N ALA A 98 10.84 1.63 0.83
CA ALA A 98 10.79 3.08 0.91
C ALA A 98 12.15 3.67 1.28
N LYS A 99 12.94 2.94 2.08
CA LYS A 99 14.25 3.34 2.61
C LYS A 99 15.10 2.11 2.86
N TYR A 100 16.38 2.36 3.19
CA TYR A 100 17.31 1.31 3.61
C TYR A 100 17.88 1.66 4.99
N ILE A 101 17.83 0.70 5.94
CA ILE A 101 18.38 0.89 7.27
C ILE A 101 19.86 0.52 7.26
N SER A 102 20.69 1.45 7.73
CA SER A 102 22.11 1.25 7.87
C SER A 102 22.45 0.20 8.94
N PRO A 103 23.49 -0.63 8.73
CA PRO A 103 24.05 -1.51 9.76
C PRO A 103 24.51 -0.77 11.04
N LEU A 104 24.68 0.54 10.96
CA LEU A 104 25.01 1.40 12.10
C LEU A 104 23.81 1.62 13.05
N THR A 105 22.63 1.16 12.69
CA THR A 105 21.46 1.17 13.57
C THR A 105 21.68 0.16 14.71
N ALA A 106 21.88 0.64 15.91
CA ALA A 106 22.37 -0.13 17.07
C ALA A 106 21.27 -0.95 17.78
N VAL A 107 20.35 -1.58 17.03
CA VAL A 107 19.29 -2.44 17.59
C VAL A 107 19.14 -3.71 16.76
N SER A 108 18.65 -4.77 17.40
CA SER A 108 18.29 -5.99 16.67
C SER A 108 17.01 -5.74 15.87
N LEU A 109 17.08 -5.94 14.57
CA LEU A 109 15.94 -5.79 13.65
C LEU A 109 15.10 -7.08 13.52
N GLN A 110 15.45 -8.12 14.24
CA GLN A 110 14.83 -9.45 14.12
C GLN A 110 13.33 -9.43 14.46
N ASN A 111 12.93 -8.66 15.47
CA ASN A 111 11.53 -8.54 15.89
C ASN A 111 10.69 -7.69 14.93
N ASP A 112 11.33 -6.92 14.06
CA ASP A 112 10.66 -6.06 13.08
C ASP A 112 10.33 -6.82 11.79
N ARG A 113 10.92 -8.02 11.60
CA ARG A 113 10.68 -8.86 10.42
C ARG A 113 9.31 -9.50 10.46
N ILE A 114 8.67 -9.53 9.31
CA ILE A 114 7.35 -10.14 9.14
C ILE A 114 7.47 -11.66 9.18
N LYS A 115 6.61 -12.27 9.98
CA LYS A 115 6.49 -13.74 10.08
C LYS A 115 5.40 -14.25 9.12
N ALA A 116 5.46 -15.55 8.80
CA ALA A 116 4.39 -16.22 8.08
C ALA A 116 3.07 -16.19 8.88
N ASN A 117 1.95 -16.35 8.20
CA ASN A 117 0.59 -16.38 8.78
C ASN A 117 0.26 -15.15 9.63
N THR A 118 0.73 -13.98 9.20
CA THR A 118 0.52 -12.71 9.90
C THR A 118 -0.39 -11.79 9.09
N LEU A 119 -1.41 -11.24 9.72
CA LEU A 119 -2.15 -10.09 9.19
C LEU A 119 -1.36 -8.82 9.54
N LEU A 120 -1.11 -7.99 8.55
CA LEU A 120 -0.45 -6.70 8.67
C LEU A 120 -1.51 -5.61 8.55
N LEU A 121 -1.57 -4.70 9.51
CA LEU A 121 -2.57 -3.66 9.60
C LEU A 121 -1.91 -2.29 9.76
N SER A 122 -2.29 -1.31 8.95
CA SER A 122 -1.79 0.06 9.09
C SER A 122 -2.31 0.69 10.37
N ARG A 123 -1.37 1.18 11.21
CA ARG A 123 -1.64 1.78 12.50
C ARG A 123 -1.94 3.27 12.41
N SER A 124 -1.30 3.98 11.48
CA SER A 124 -1.37 5.44 11.36
C SER A 124 -1.55 5.88 9.90
N GLY A 125 -2.01 7.10 9.70
CA GLY A 125 -2.29 7.67 8.38
C GLY A 125 -3.57 7.10 7.78
N THR A 126 -3.49 6.27 6.76
CA THR A 126 -4.68 5.58 6.21
C THR A 126 -4.96 4.34 7.05
N ILE A 127 -5.70 4.54 8.16
CA ILE A 127 -6.06 3.46 9.08
C ILE A 127 -6.92 2.41 8.39
N GLY A 128 -6.68 1.15 8.75
CA GLY A 128 -7.51 0.03 8.36
C GLY A 128 -7.10 -0.66 7.07
N LYS A 129 -6.07 -0.16 6.39
CA LYS A 129 -5.45 -0.92 5.31
C LYS A 129 -4.79 -2.16 5.87
N CYS A 130 -5.09 -3.31 5.30
CA CYS A 130 -4.50 -4.56 5.75
C CYS A 130 -4.10 -5.45 4.58
N THR A 131 -3.11 -6.30 4.84
CA THR A 131 -2.64 -7.35 3.94
C THR A 131 -2.27 -8.59 4.75
N ILE A 132 -2.17 -9.73 4.12
CA ILE A 132 -1.60 -10.92 4.77
C ILE A 132 -0.15 -11.10 4.35
N SER A 133 0.65 -11.72 5.23
CA SER A 133 2.02 -12.06 4.88
C SER A 133 2.05 -13.12 3.78
N SER A 134 2.91 -12.92 2.80
CA SER A 134 3.15 -13.85 1.69
C SER A 134 4.65 -13.96 1.44
N LYS A 135 5.07 -14.79 0.49
CA LYS A 135 6.49 -14.91 0.08
C LYS A 135 7.11 -13.52 -0.17
N THR A 136 6.35 -12.61 -0.76
CA THR A 136 6.82 -11.26 -1.07
C THR A 136 7.10 -10.40 0.17
N THR A 137 6.45 -10.66 1.32
CA THR A 137 6.57 -9.82 2.54
C THR A 137 7.26 -10.49 3.72
N ILE A 138 7.29 -11.82 3.77
CA ILE A 138 7.97 -12.58 4.84
C ILE A 138 9.45 -12.18 4.91
N ASP A 139 9.99 -12.08 6.12
CA ASP A 139 11.34 -11.65 6.47
C ASP A 139 11.70 -10.19 6.11
N LYS A 140 10.81 -9.44 5.50
CA LYS A 140 11.00 -8.01 5.26
C LYS A 140 10.75 -7.18 6.52
N LEU A 141 11.44 -6.03 6.61
CA LEU A 141 11.31 -5.09 7.73
C LEU A 141 10.21 -4.07 7.44
N PHE A 142 9.16 -4.08 8.24
CA PHE A 142 8.13 -3.04 8.22
C PHE A 142 8.19 -2.15 9.45
N SER A 143 7.78 -0.90 9.29
CA SER A 143 7.83 0.11 10.37
C SER A 143 6.93 -0.25 11.56
N ASP A 144 7.16 0.44 12.68
CA ASP A 144 6.31 0.42 13.88
C ASP A 144 4.89 0.97 13.66
N ASP A 145 4.63 1.60 12.49
CA ASP A 145 3.29 2.01 12.08
C ASP A 145 2.48 0.89 11.38
N VAL A 146 2.96 -0.35 11.48
CA VAL A 146 2.23 -1.55 11.04
C VAL A 146 2.04 -2.47 12.24
N ILE A 147 0.80 -2.81 12.57
CA ILE A 147 0.46 -3.82 13.57
C ILE A 147 0.58 -5.21 12.92
N ARG A 148 1.20 -6.16 13.64
CA ARG A 148 1.33 -7.56 13.28
C ARG A 148 0.33 -8.35 14.12
N VAL A 149 -0.53 -9.12 13.45
CA VAL A 149 -1.58 -9.90 14.11
C VAL A 149 -1.43 -11.37 13.74
N SER A 150 -1.31 -12.23 14.74
CA SER A 150 -1.37 -13.69 14.59
C SER A 150 -2.67 -14.24 15.17
N PHE A 151 -3.15 -15.34 14.61
CA PHE A 151 -4.42 -15.95 14.96
C PHE A 151 -4.22 -17.27 15.70
N LYS A 152 -5.17 -17.62 16.61
CA LYS A 152 -5.22 -18.93 17.29
C LYS A 152 -5.44 -20.05 16.29
N ASP A 153 -6.27 -19.82 15.27
CA ASP A 153 -6.48 -20.72 14.13
C ASP A 153 -6.10 -19.98 12.83
N ASN A 154 -5.16 -20.51 12.07
CA ASN A 154 -4.70 -19.89 10.83
C ASN A 154 -5.79 -19.77 9.76
N THR A 155 -6.85 -20.56 9.83
CA THR A 155 -7.99 -20.44 8.91
C THR A 155 -8.78 -19.15 9.11
N ASP A 156 -8.69 -18.54 10.30
CA ASP A 156 -9.30 -17.23 10.55
C ASP A 156 -8.56 -16.09 9.85
N LEU A 157 -7.27 -16.23 9.53
CA LEU A 157 -6.47 -15.18 8.88
C LEU A 157 -7.11 -14.66 7.59
N GLY A 158 -7.38 -15.53 6.63
CA GLY A 158 -7.96 -15.12 5.34
C GLY A 158 -9.42 -14.66 5.49
N TYR A 159 -10.19 -15.28 6.37
CA TYR A 159 -11.56 -14.86 6.65
C TYR A 159 -11.64 -13.46 7.26
N VAL A 160 -10.83 -13.18 8.26
CA VAL A 160 -10.75 -11.86 8.91
C VAL A 160 -10.23 -10.82 7.92
N TYR A 161 -9.18 -11.15 7.16
CA TYR A 161 -8.67 -10.26 6.10
C TYR A 161 -9.79 -9.89 5.10
N ALA A 162 -10.52 -10.89 4.60
CA ALA A 162 -11.62 -10.64 3.66
C ALA A 162 -12.71 -9.73 4.28
N PHE A 163 -13.08 -9.97 5.53
CA PHE A 163 -14.07 -9.14 6.23
C PHE A 163 -13.58 -7.70 6.44
N LEU A 164 -12.35 -7.50 6.91
CA LEU A 164 -11.80 -6.17 7.19
C LEU A 164 -11.65 -5.33 5.91
N ASN A 165 -11.50 -5.95 4.74
CA ASN A 165 -11.48 -5.27 3.45
C ASN A 165 -12.88 -4.99 2.87
N THR A 166 -13.97 -5.41 3.55
CA THR A 166 -15.31 -4.94 3.19
C THR A 166 -15.54 -3.52 3.71
N GLU A 167 -16.44 -2.78 3.07
CA GLU A 167 -16.88 -1.46 3.56
C GLU A 167 -17.33 -1.53 5.03
N THR A 168 -18.08 -2.57 5.42
CA THR A 168 -18.55 -2.81 6.80
C THR A 168 -17.37 -2.99 7.76
N GLY A 169 -16.41 -3.85 7.43
CA GLY A 169 -15.24 -4.12 8.28
C GLY A 169 -14.35 -2.89 8.42
N LEU A 170 -14.10 -2.19 7.32
CA LEU A 170 -13.28 -0.98 7.31
C LEU A 170 -13.91 0.13 8.17
N LEU A 171 -15.21 0.38 8.05
CA LEU A 171 -15.93 1.36 8.88
C LEU A 171 -15.84 1.03 10.38
N ILE A 172 -16.00 -0.23 10.74
CA ILE A 172 -15.87 -0.67 12.13
C ILE A 172 -14.44 -0.44 12.64
N LEU A 173 -13.44 -0.81 11.85
CA LEU A 173 -12.04 -0.67 12.24
C LEU A 173 -11.66 0.81 12.40
N GLN A 174 -12.07 1.66 11.46
CA GLN A 174 -11.82 3.10 11.48
C GLN A 174 -12.55 3.83 12.63
N SER A 175 -13.70 3.33 13.08
CA SER A 175 -14.42 3.95 14.22
C SER A 175 -13.71 3.76 15.57
N ASN A 176 -12.74 2.86 15.65
CA ASN A 176 -11.94 2.60 16.85
C ASN A 176 -10.65 3.43 16.92
N ASN A 177 -10.45 4.38 15.99
CA ASN A 177 -9.30 5.25 16.00
C ASN A 177 -9.31 6.28 17.15
N TYR A 178 -8.15 6.86 17.44
CA TYR A 178 -7.98 8.02 18.30
C TYR A 178 -6.89 8.94 17.72
N GLY A 179 -6.90 10.21 18.13
CA GLY A 179 -5.91 11.20 17.71
C GLY A 179 -6.57 12.54 17.37
N ALA A 180 -5.88 13.63 17.64
CA ALA A 180 -6.36 14.97 17.37
C ALA A 180 -5.86 15.52 16.01
N VAL A 181 -4.71 15.04 15.54
CA VAL A 181 -4.04 15.51 14.29
C VAL A 181 -3.78 14.33 13.34
N ILE A 182 -3.33 13.20 13.88
CA ILE A 182 -3.14 11.96 13.15
C ILE A 182 -3.90 10.87 13.87
N ASP A 183 -4.83 10.25 13.17
CA ASP A 183 -5.57 9.12 13.70
C ASP A 183 -4.65 7.90 13.86
N HIS A 184 -4.80 7.20 14.98
CA HIS A 184 -4.06 5.99 15.29
C HIS A 184 -4.99 4.87 15.74
N ILE A 185 -4.57 3.64 15.47
CA ILE A 185 -5.15 2.42 16.04
C ILE A 185 -4.08 1.72 16.88
N GLU A 186 -4.45 1.18 18.03
CA GLU A 186 -3.58 0.37 18.87
C GLU A 186 -4.07 -1.08 18.90
N PRO A 187 -3.21 -2.06 19.21
CA PRO A 187 -3.61 -3.46 19.32
C PRO A 187 -4.83 -3.68 20.22
N GLU A 188 -4.93 -2.94 21.32
CA GLU A 188 -6.02 -3.04 22.30
C GLU A 188 -7.39 -2.65 21.70
N HIS A 189 -7.40 -1.78 20.70
CA HIS A 189 -8.62 -1.38 20.02
C HIS A 189 -9.27 -2.52 19.23
N LEU A 190 -8.50 -3.55 18.88
CA LEU A 190 -9.02 -4.75 18.22
C LEU A 190 -10.00 -5.54 19.09
N ALA A 191 -9.98 -5.33 20.43
CA ALA A 191 -10.96 -5.89 21.33
C ALA A 191 -12.40 -5.40 21.07
N ASN A 192 -12.54 -4.26 20.41
CA ASN A 192 -13.85 -3.68 20.08
C ASN A 192 -14.31 -4.00 18.65
N VAL A 193 -13.54 -4.79 17.88
CA VAL A 193 -13.84 -5.13 16.49
C VAL A 193 -14.54 -6.49 16.43
N PRO A 194 -15.88 -6.52 16.25
CA PRO A 194 -16.60 -7.77 16.09
C PRO A 194 -16.48 -8.28 14.66
N ILE A 195 -16.21 -9.56 14.53
CA ILE A 195 -16.19 -10.31 13.28
C ILE A 195 -17.47 -11.15 13.20
N PRO A 196 -18.23 -11.12 12.10
CA PRO A 196 -19.40 -11.99 11.96
C PRO A 196 -18.95 -13.45 12.02
N ASN A 197 -19.60 -14.24 12.89
CA ASN A 197 -19.31 -15.66 12.91
C ASN A 197 -19.91 -16.33 11.66
N ALA A 198 -19.25 -17.38 11.17
CA ALA A 198 -19.69 -18.15 10.01
C ALA A 198 -19.43 -19.65 10.25
N PRO A 199 -20.15 -20.54 9.56
CA PRO A 199 -19.81 -21.96 9.57
C PRO A 199 -18.35 -22.20 9.16
N LYS A 200 -17.74 -23.22 9.75
CA LYS A 200 -16.31 -23.53 9.57
C LYS A 200 -15.96 -23.70 8.09
N GLU A 201 -16.79 -24.42 7.36
CA GLU A 201 -16.59 -24.70 5.94
C GLU A 201 -16.56 -23.42 5.09
N LEU A 202 -17.37 -22.42 5.47
CA LEU A 202 -17.37 -21.12 4.77
C LEU A 202 -16.12 -20.31 5.12
N LYS A 203 -15.68 -20.32 6.37
CA LYS A 203 -14.43 -19.66 6.78
C LYS A 203 -13.22 -20.26 6.04
N GLU A 204 -13.13 -21.59 5.99
CA GLU A 204 -12.08 -22.32 5.28
C GLU A 204 -12.10 -22.02 3.77
N ALA A 205 -13.27 -22.02 3.16
CA ALA A 205 -13.40 -21.69 1.73
C ALA A 205 -12.92 -20.27 1.42
N ILE A 206 -13.30 -19.30 2.23
CA ILE A 206 -12.85 -17.90 2.07
C ILE A 206 -11.34 -17.80 2.32
N HIS A 207 -10.83 -18.45 3.38
CA HIS A 207 -9.41 -18.47 3.68
C HIS A 207 -8.59 -19.00 2.50
N ASN A 208 -8.99 -20.15 1.94
CA ASN A 208 -8.29 -20.78 0.82
C ASN A 208 -8.26 -19.88 -0.42
N LEU A 209 -9.37 -19.21 -0.75
CA LEU A 209 -9.42 -18.26 -1.86
C LEU A 209 -8.48 -17.07 -1.65
N ILE A 210 -8.38 -16.56 -0.43
CA ILE A 210 -7.45 -15.48 -0.10
C ILE A 210 -6.00 -15.94 -0.22
N VAL A 211 -5.66 -17.11 0.32
CA VAL A 211 -4.30 -17.69 0.21
C VAL A 211 -3.93 -17.88 -1.25
N GLU A 212 -4.80 -18.51 -2.05
CA GLU A 212 -4.59 -18.71 -3.49
C GLU A 212 -4.37 -17.38 -4.23
N SER A 213 -5.13 -16.34 -3.87
CA SER A 213 -4.95 -15.00 -4.44
C SER A 213 -3.55 -14.44 -4.18
N TYR A 214 -3.01 -14.64 -2.97
CA TYR A 214 -1.66 -14.20 -2.61
C TYR A 214 -0.57 -15.04 -3.29
N ASP A 215 -0.77 -16.36 -3.39
CA ASP A 215 0.15 -17.23 -4.13
C ASP A 215 0.24 -16.84 -5.61
N LEU A 216 -0.89 -16.47 -6.23
CA LEU A 216 -0.92 -15.96 -7.60
C LEU A 216 -0.22 -14.61 -7.73
N ARG A 217 -0.34 -13.72 -6.74
CA ARG A 217 0.38 -12.44 -6.70
C ARG A 217 1.89 -12.67 -6.59
N ASP A 218 2.32 -13.55 -5.69
CA ASP A 218 3.74 -13.90 -5.53
C ASP A 218 4.30 -14.52 -6.82
N LYS A 219 3.57 -15.43 -7.47
CA LYS A 219 3.94 -15.98 -8.77
C LYS A 219 4.03 -14.91 -9.86
N SER A 220 3.13 -13.94 -9.86
CA SER A 220 3.18 -12.79 -10.78
C SER A 220 4.46 -11.98 -10.57
N ASN A 221 4.85 -11.74 -9.32
CA ASN A 221 6.08 -11.02 -8.98
C ASN A 221 7.33 -11.78 -9.45
N ASP A 222 7.38 -13.10 -9.22
CA ASP A 222 8.47 -13.96 -9.72
C ASP A 222 8.60 -13.87 -11.25
N LEU A 223 7.49 -13.94 -11.98
CA LEU A 223 7.49 -13.85 -13.45
C LEU A 223 7.94 -12.45 -13.96
N ILE A 224 7.62 -11.39 -13.24
CA ILE A 224 8.10 -10.04 -13.57
C ILE A 224 9.63 -9.98 -13.38
N ASP A 225 10.15 -10.54 -12.28
CA ASP A 225 11.58 -10.59 -12.01
C ASP A 225 12.31 -11.43 -13.08
N GLU A 226 11.80 -12.63 -13.41
CA GLU A 226 12.35 -13.48 -14.47
C GLU A 226 12.37 -12.77 -15.83
N ALA A 227 11.27 -12.08 -16.19
CA ALA A 227 11.21 -11.31 -17.43
C ALA A 227 12.23 -10.18 -17.47
N GLN A 228 12.42 -9.49 -16.34
CA GLN A 228 13.42 -8.44 -16.21
C GLN A 228 14.84 -9.00 -16.32
N GLU A 229 15.14 -10.09 -15.62
CA GLU A 229 16.45 -10.77 -15.70
C GLU A 229 16.76 -11.23 -17.11
N LEU A 230 15.77 -11.82 -17.81
CA LEU A 230 15.93 -12.25 -19.20
C LEU A 230 16.24 -11.04 -20.10
N LEU A 231 15.52 -9.93 -19.95
CA LEU A 231 15.76 -8.72 -20.72
C LEU A 231 17.19 -8.18 -20.50
N TYR A 232 17.63 -8.09 -19.24
CA TYR A 232 18.96 -7.63 -18.89
C TYR A 232 20.07 -8.54 -19.48
N LYS A 233 19.85 -9.85 -19.38
CA LYS A 233 20.77 -10.86 -19.91
C LYS A 233 20.89 -10.79 -21.45
N GLU A 234 19.75 -10.81 -22.15
CA GLU A 234 19.74 -10.85 -23.62
C GLU A 234 20.27 -9.56 -24.25
N LEU A 235 19.95 -8.41 -23.65
CA LEU A 235 20.46 -7.11 -24.10
C LEU A 235 21.80 -6.74 -23.49
N GLN A 236 22.33 -7.56 -22.55
CA GLN A 236 23.56 -7.26 -21.82
C GLN A 236 23.56 -5.86 -21.20
N LEU A 237 22.42 -5.49 -20.59
CA LEU A 237 22.27 -4.17 -19.99
C LEU A 237 23.17 -4.04 -18.77
N PRO A 238 23.91 -2.93 -18.65
CA PRO A 238 24.78 -2.70 -17.51
C PRO A 238 23.95 -2.34 -16.26
N ASP A 239 24.52 -2.57 -15.09
CA ASP A 239 23.98 -2.05 -13.85
C ASP A 239 24.04 -0.51 -13.83
N ILE A 240 22.92 0.12 -13.47
CA ILE A 240 22.81 1.59 -13.42
C ILE A 240 23.82 2.20 -12.43
N SER A 241 24.13 1.51 -11.33
CA SER A 241 25.11 1.98 -10.35
C SER A 241 26.51 2.05 -10.93
N THR A 242 26.89 1.12 -11.81
CA THR A 242 28.16 1.13 -12.54
C THR A 242 28.25 2.32 -13.49
N ILE A 243 27.19 2.57 -14.25
CA ILE A 243 27.14 3.72 -15.16
C ILE A 243 27.31 5.03 -14.39
N LYS A 244 26.63 5.18 -13.24
CA LYS A 244 26.74 6.36 -12.39
C LYS A 244 28.17 6.58 -11.89
N GLY A 245 28.84 5.52 -11.44
CA GLY A 245 30.22 5.61 -10.93
C GLY A 245 31.22 6.08 -12.00
N GLU A 246 30.97 5.73 -13.26
CA GLU A 246 31.90 6.06 -14.38
C GLU A 246 31.66 7.45 -14.98
N ASN A 247 30.42 7.95 -14.93
CA ASN A 247 30.00 9.13 -15.72
C ASN A 247 29.80 10.40 -14.89
N TYR A 248 29.76 10.31 -13.57
CA TYR A 248 29.61 11.49 -12.72
C TYR A 248 30.93 11.84 -12.01
N ALA A 249 31.35 13.10 -12.12
CA ALA A 249 32.46 13.58 -11.32
C ALA A 249 32.04 13.71 -9.84
N GLU A 250 32.85 13.14 -8.95
CA GLU A 250 32.71 13.35 -7.51
C GLU A 250 33.04 14.81 -7.15
N ASN A 251 32.03 15.64 -6.95
CA ASN A 251 32.23 17.00 -6.48
C ASN A 251 31.19 17.33 -5.39
N LYS A 252 31.60 17.18 -4.11
CA LYS A 252 30.94 17.74 -2.91
C LYS A 252 29.40 17.67 -2.89
N GLY A 253 28.83 16.50 -3.20
CA GLY A 253 27.38 16.29 -3.09
C GLY A 253 26.54 16.73 -4.31
N PHE A 254 27.16 17.24 -5.36
CA PHE A 254 26.48 17.52 -6.63
C PHE A 254 26.93 16.57 -7.72
N GLN A 255 25.98 15.90 -8.35
CA GLN A 255 26.24 15.13 -9.56
C GLN A 255 26.34 16.12 -10.74
N ASN A 256 27.45 16.09 -11.48
CA ASN A 256 27.62 16.89 -12.68
C ASN A 256 28.16 16.03 -13.83
N TYR A 257 27.80 16.39 -15.03
CA TYR A 257 28.26 15.76 -16.26
C TYR A 257 28.30 16.80 -17.39
N VAL A 258 29.02 16.47 -18.45
CA VAL A 258 29.21 17.37 -19.59
C VAL A 258 28.48 16.84 -20.81
N VAL A 259 27.70 17.71 -21.47
CA VAL A 259 26.98 17.42 -22.71
C VAL A 259 27.59 18.24 -23.83
N LYS A 260 27.91 17.63 -24.96
CA LYS A 260 28.37 18.34 -26.13
C LYS A 260 27.24 19.14 -26.77
N ALA A 261 27.51 20.33 -27.26
CA ALA A 261 26.52 21.18 -27.92
C ALA A 261 25.78 20.46 -29.06
N SER A 262 26.47 19.56 -29.80
CA SER A 262 25.88 18.77 -30.87
C SER A 262 24.85 17.71 -30.36
N GLN A 263 24.83 17.38 -29.08
CA GLN A 263 23.93 16.38 -28.45
C GLN A 263 22.72 17.01 -27.78
N LEU A 264 22.62 18.34 -27.73
CA LEU A 264 21.56 19.04 -27.00
C LEU A 264 20.16 18.81 -27.59
N ASN A 265 20.03 18.46 -28.86
CA ASN A 265 18.73 18.16 -29.52
C ASN A 265 17.64 19.21 -29.26
N GLY A 266 18.04 20.49 -29.14
CA GLY A 266 17.13 21.60 -28.82
C GLY A 266 16.64 21.62 -27.37
N ARG A 267 17.20 20.84 -26.46
CA ARG A 267 16.83 20.78 -25.04
C ARG A 267 18.04 21.10 -24.15
N LEU A 268 17.80 21.94 -23.13
CA LEU A 268 18.82 22.38 -22.17
C LEU A 268 18.59 21.80 -20.77
N ASP A 269 17.54 21.02 -20.56
CA ASP A 269 17.20 20.44 -19.26
C ASP A 269 18.13 19.27 -18.94
N GLY A 270 18.83 19.34 -17.83
CA GLY A 270 19.79 18.33 -17.38
C GLY A 270 19.19 16.92 -17.27
N SER A 271 17.94 16.79 -16.82
CA SER A 271 17.26 15.49 -16.69
C SER A 271 17.08 14.74 -18.03
N TYR A 272 17.11 15.45 -19.15
CA TYR A 272 17.04 14.82 -20.48
C TYR A 272 18.37 14.21 -20.93
N HIS A 273 19.48 14.74 -20.45
CA HIS A 273 20.83 14.40 -20.89
C HIS A 273 21.61 13.56 -19.86
N ILE A 274 20.93 12.85 -18.97
CA ILE A 274 21.61 12.00 -17.98
C ILE A 274 22.42 10.91 -18.68
N PRO A 275 23.68 10.71 -18.30
CA PRO A 275 24.59 9.77 -18.95
C PRO A 275 24.07 8.33 -19.01
N GLU A 276 23.31 7.90 -17.99
CA GLU A 276 22.71 6.57 -17.93
C GLU A 276 21.82 6.27 -19.12
N VAL A 277 21.04 7.25 -19.57
CA VAL A 277 20.14 7.08 -20.73
C VAL A 277 20.96 6.87 -22.01
N GLU A 278 22.01 7.68 -22.23
CA GLU A 278 22.89 7.51 -23.41
C GLU A 278 23.56 6.15 -23.42
N GLU A 279 24.13 5.71 -22.30
CA GLU A 279 24.83 4.42 -22.22
C GLU A 279 23.87 3.25 -22.42
N VAL A 280 22.68 3.26 -21.81
CA VAL A 280 21.67 2.23 -22.04
C VAL A 280 21.25 2.19 -23.52
N ILE A 281 21.00 3.34 -24.16
CA ILE A 281 20.65 3.40 -25.58
C ILE A 281 21.79 2.85 -26.46
N LYS A 282 23.05 3.15 -26.15
CA LYS A 282 24.21 2.59 -26.88
C LYS A 282 24.26 1.07 -26.76
N VAL A 283 24.06 0.52 -25.55
CA VAL A 283 24.08 -0.92 -25.32
C VAL A 283 22.94 -1.59 -26.07
N ILE A 284 21.71 -1.05 -25.96
CA ILE A 284 20.55 -1.57 -26.71
C ILE A 284 20.82 -1.54 -28.21
N SER A 285 21.30 -0.42 -28.72
CA SER A 285 21.59 -0.26 -30.15
C SER A 285 22.67 -1.21 -30.67
N LYS A 286 23.60 -1.64 -29.80
CA LYS A 286 24.66 -2.60 -30.14
C LYS A 286 24.15 -4.04 -30.11
N ASN A 287 23.30 -4.40 -29.15
CA ASN A 287 22.96 -5.79 -28.85
C ASN A 287 21.60 -6.21 -29.40
N ALA A 288 20.68 -5.28 -29.64
CA ALA A 288 19.35 -5.58 -30.18
C ALA A 288 19.45 -5.81 -31.71
N ALA A 289 18.72 -6.81 -32.21
CA ALA A 289 18.65 -7.08 -33.66
C ALA A 289 18.02 -5.91 -34.44
N VAL A 290 17.06 -5.23 -33.85
CA VAL A 290 16.37 -4.05 -34.42
C VAL A 290 16.07 -3.07 -33.31
N VAL A 291 16.33 -1.79 -33.50
CA VAL A 291 15.93 -0.70 -32.60
C VAL A 291 14.95 0.18 -33.35
N THR A 292 13.83 0.47 -32.68
CA THR A 292 12.77 1.34 -33.22
C THR A 292 12.21 2.23 -32.11
N THR A 293 11.32 3.13 -32.44
CA THR A 293 10.67 4.04 -31.49
C THR A 293 9.21 3.66 -31.28
N LEU A 294 8.62 4.07 -30.15
CA LEU A 294 7.18 3.89 -29.91
C LEU A 294 6.30 4.59 -30.97
N GLY A 295 6.83 5.61 -31.67
CA GLY A 295 6.14 6.27 -32.76
C GLY A 295 6.20 5.53 -34.12
N ASP A 296 6.89 4.41 -34.20
CA ASP A 296 6.91 3.58 -35.41
C ASP A 296 5.51 2.95 -35.61
N PRO A 297 4.87 3.15 -36.78
CA PRO A 297 3.54 2.61 -37.03
C PRO A 297 3.42 1.07 -36.92
N ARG A 298 4.55 0.36 -36.99
CA ARG A 298 4.61 -1.10 -36.78
C ARG A 298 4.47 -1.48 -35.29
N ILE A 299 4.75 -0.54 -34.38
CA ILE A 299 4.72 -0.73 -32.92
C ILE A 299 3.42 -0.17 -32.35
N ALA A 300 3.07 1.08 -32.68
CA ALA A 300 1.84 1.72 -32.24
C ALA A 300 1.13 2.35 -33.42
N SER A 301 -0.11 1.93 -33.68
CA SER A 301 -0.95 2.49 -34.73
C SER A 301 -1.28 3.96 -34.46
N GLU A 302 -1.40 4.32 -33.19
CA GLU A 302 -1.72 5.68 -32.75
C GLU A 302 -1.21 5.90 -31.32
N ILE A 303 -0.71 7.11 -31.03
CA ILE A 303 -0.38 7.57 -29.68
C ILE A 303 -1.34 8.71 -29.34
N ILE A 304 -2.28 8.45 -28.43
CA ILE A 304 -3.34 9.39 -28.07
C ILE A 304 -3.00 10.09 -26.78
N LEU A 305 -2.94 11.42 -26.83
CA LEU A 305 -2.93 12.27 -25.66
C LEU A 305 -4.27 13.01 -25.58
N PRO A 306 -5.21 12.56 -24.74
CA PRO A 306 -6.53 13.21 -24.65
C PRO A 306 -6.42 14.65 -24.15
N GLY A 307 -7.25 15.52 -24.71
CA GLY A 307 -7.31 16.93 -24.31
C GLY A 307 -7.70 17.10 -22.85
N ARG A 308 -7.25 18.20 -22.23
CA ARG A 308 -7.70 18.57 -20.89
C ARG A 308 -9.16 18.99 -20.91
N PHE A 309 -9.94 18.53 -19.95
CA PHE A 309 -11.34 18.91 -19.77
C PHE A 309 -11.62 19.23 -18.29
N LYS A 310 -12.63 20.06 -18.06
CA LYS A 310 -13.10 20.36 -16.71
C LYS A 310 -13.80 19.12 -16.13
N ARG A 311 -13.38 18.70 -14.95
CA ARG A 311 -13.96 17.56 -14.24
C ARG A 311 -14.89 18.07 -13.15
N ILE A 312 -16.08 17.46 -13.07
CA ILE A 312 -17.01 17.64 -11.98
C ILE A 312 -17.11 16.29 -11.29
N TYR A 313 -16.65 16.21 -10.06
CA TYR A 313 -16.71 14.99 -9.27
C TYR A 313 -18.08 14.87 -8.62
N VAL A 314 -18.69 13.72 -8.75
CA VAL A 314 -19.99 13.36 -8.20
C VAL A 314 -19.89 12.01 -7.51
N ASP A 315 -20.94 11.61 -6.79
CA ASP A 315 -21.02 10.29 -6.18
C ASP A 315 -21.17 9.15 -7.24
N LYS A 316 -21.04 7.92 -6.76
CA LYS A 316 -21.07 6.73 -7.61
C LYS A 316 -22.37 6.56 -8.42
N GLU A 317 -23.48 7.08 -7.89
CA GLU A 317 -24.82 6.95 -8.52
C GLU A 317 -25.01 7.92 -9.69
N HIS A 318 -24.25 9.01 -9.71
CA HIS A 318 -24.41 10.11 -10.67
C HIS A 318 -23.22 10.29 -11.61
N GLY A 319 -22.23 9.39 -11.59
CA GLY A 319 -21.01 9.52 -12.39
C GLY A 319 -20.48 8.21 -12.94
N VAL A 320 -19.41 8.35 -13.73
CA VAL A 320 -18.65 7.20 -14.24
C VAL A 320 -17.30 7.12 -13.53
N PRO A 321 -16.76 5.92 -13.27
CA PRO A 321 -15.43 5.78 -12.67
C PRO A 321 -14.36 6.47 -13.52
N PHE A 322 -13.55 7.30 -12.88
CA PHE A 322 -12.43 7.99 -13.50
C PHE A 322 -11.12 7.53 -12.88
N PHE A 323 -10.27 6.91 -13.70
CA PHE A 323 -8.98 6.39 -13.25
C PHE A 323 -7.86 7.38 -13.57
N GLY A 324 -7.05 7.71 -12.59
CA GLY A 324 -5.82 8.47 -12.75
C GLY A 324 -4.60 7.56 -12.87
N GLY A 325 -3.43 8.12 -13.14
CA GLY A 325 -2.18 7.36 -13.27
C GLY A 325 -1.84 6.50 -12.05
N LYS A 326 -2.22 6.92 -10.84
CA LYS A 326 -2.01 6.13 -9.63
C LYS A 326 -2.79 4.80 -9.66
N GLN A 327 -4.02 4.82 -10.16
CA GLN A 327 -4.85 3.63 -10.24
C GLN A 327 -4.39 2.63 -11.31
N LEU A 328 -3.68 3.10 -12.34
CA LEU A 328 -3.08 2.20 -13.34
C LEU A 328 -2.00 1.29 -12.74
N LEU A 329 -1.29 1.78 -11.73
CA LEU A 329 -0.21 1.05 -11.07
C LEU A 329 -0.70 0.20 -9.89
N SER A 330 -1.91 0.45 -9.41
CA SER A 330 -2.59 -0.34 -8.39
C SER A 330 -3.64 -1.20 -9.07
N LEU A 331 -3.28 -2.41 -9.45
CA LEU A 331 -4.20 -3.40 -10.04
C LEU A 331 -5.11 -4.05 -8.98
N ASN A 332 -5.54 -3.29 -7.99
CA ASN A 332 -6.45 -3.76 -6.92
C ASN A 332 -7.91 -3.61 -7.34
#